data_72f19343523391bc1601cd76a7aff90a
#
_entry.id   72f19343523391bc1601cd76a7aff90a
#
_cell.length_a   1.000
_cell.length_b   1.000
_cell.length_c   1.000
_cell.angle_alpha   90.00
_cell.angle_beta   90.00
_cell.angle_gamma   90.00
#
_symmetry.space_group_name_H-M   'P 1'
#
loop_
_entity.id
_entity.type
_entity.pdbx_description
1 polymer ?
#
loop_
_entity_poly.entity_id
_entity_poly.type
_entity_poly.pdbx_seq_one_letter_code
_entity_poly.pdbx_strand_id
1 'polypeptide(L)' 'MMSDTLFEGKFLTLYDAKDNDKKAGVIVACGNVHLFLGLDATAELVSGLNQVAYELFHTRSEIFQ' A
#
# COMPACT_ATOMS: atom_id res chain seq x y z
N MET A 1 14.31 -14.36 5.69
CA MET A 1 14.68 -12.98 5.99
C MET A 1 13.48 -12.23 6.56
N MET A 2 13.69 -11.51 7.65
CA MET A 2 12.60 -10.79 8.29
C MET A 2 12.33 -9.48 7.59
N SER A 3 11.05 -9.17 7.41
CA SER A 3 10.63 -7.91 6.84
C SER A 3 10.25 -6.97 7.97
N ASP A 4 10.72 -5.75 7.89
CA ASP A 4 10.36 -4.74 8.87
C ASP A 4 8.97 -4.20 8.55
N THR A 5 8.19 -3.98 9.60
CA THR A 5 6.87 -3.39 9.44
C THR A 5 7.01 -1.89 9.23
N LEU A 6 6.52 -1.41 8.11
CA LEU A 6 6.55 0.00 7.79
C LEU A 6 5.33 0.73 8.30
N PHE A 7 4.19 0.08 8.25
CA PHE A 7 2.93 0.65 8.67
C PHE A 7 1.99 -0.47 9.09
N GLU A 8 1.38 -0.32 10.22
CA GLU A 8 0.41 -1.30 10.71
C GLU A 8 -0.91 -0.61 10.93
N GLY A 9 -1.84 -0.85 10.00
CA GLY A 9 -3.16 -0.27 10.07
C GLY A 9 -4.17 -1.28 10.57
N LYS A 10 -5.39 -0.82 10.74
CA LYS A 10 -6.48 -1.68 11.19
C LYS A 10 -6.88 -2.69 10.11
N PHE A 11 -6.81 -2.28 8.85
CA PHE A 11 -7.27 -3.10 7.74
C PHE A 11 -6.16 -3.62 6.85
N LEU A 12 -4.99 -3.01 6.92
CA LEU A 12 -3.85 -3.48 6.13
C LEU A 12 -2.54 -3.17 6.84
N THR A 13 -1.52 -3.89 6.44
CA THR A 13 -0.18 -3.71 6.97
C THR A 13 0.79 -3.64 5.81
N LEU A 14 1.80 -2.80 5.94
CA LEU A 14 2.85 -2.66 4.93
C LEU A 14 4.17 -3.10 5.52
N TYR A 15 4.90 -3.91 4.75
CA TYR A 15 6.20 -4.41 5.17
C TYR A 15 7.27 -4.00 4.17
N ASP A 16 8.45 -3.70 4.69
CA ASP A 16 9.63 -3.53 3.86
C ASP A 16 10.08 -4.91 3.39
N ALA A 17 10.35 -5.06 2.11
CA ALA A 17 10.70 -6.35 1.55
C ALA A 17 11.64 -6.20 0.36
N LYS A 18 12.19 -7.32 -0.06
CA LYS A 18 13.04 -7.39 -1.23
C LYS A 18 12.63 -8.58 -2.08
N ASP A 19 12.74 -8.44 -3.39
CA ASP A 19 12.44 -9.53 -4.29
C ASP A 19 13.63 -10.49 -4.39
N ASN A 20 13.52 -11.47 -5.29
CA ASN A 20 14.57 -12.48 -5.47
C ASN A 20 15.88 -11.87 -5.98
N ASP A 21 15.80 -10.74 -6.63
CA ASP A 21 16.97 -9.99 -7.11
C ASP A 21 17.48 -9.00 -6.09
N LYS A 22 16.96 -9.06 -4.87
CA LYS A 22 17.31 -8.17 -3.77
C LYS A 22 16.96 -6.71 -4.04
N LYS A 23 16.01 -6.49 -4.92
CA LYS A 23 15.49 -5.15 -5.17
C LYS A 23 14.44 -4.82 -4.14
N ALA A 24 14.52 -3.62 -3.59
CA ALA A 24 13.62 -3.17 -2.55
C ALA A 24 12.19 -3.03 -3.06
N GLY A 25 11.25 -3.20 -2.17
CA GLY A 25 9.85 -3.06 -2.46
C GLY A 25 9.04 -3.08 -1.19
N VAL A 26 7.74 -3.22 -1.34
CA VAL A 26 6.81 -3.21 -0.22
C VAL A 26 5.85 -4.37 -0.38
N ILE A 27 5.59 -5.07 0.71
CA ILE A 27 4.52 -6.06 0.74
C ILE A 27 3.29 -5.41 1.35
N VAL A 28 2.20 -5.44 0.61
CA VAL A 28 0.90 -4.99 1.09
C VAL A 28 0.12 -6.21 1.56
N ALA A 29 -0.19 -6.26 2.83
CA ALA A 29 -0.95 -7.36 3.41
C ALA A 29 -2.33 -6.86 3.81
N CYS A 30 -3.36 -7.47 3.25
CA CYS A 30 -4.73 -7.10 3.53
C CYS A 30 -5.54 -8.39 3.65
N GLY A 31 -5.97 -8.73 4.87
CA GLY A 31 -6.62 -10.01 5.11
C GLY A 31 -5.68 -11.15 4.79
N ASN A 32 -6.11 -12.03 3.90
CA ASN A 32 -5.30 -13.18 3.48
C ASN A 32 -4.48 -12.89 2.24
N VAL A 33 -4.50 -11.66 1.75
CA VAL A 33 -3.82 -11.29 0.52
C VAL A 33 -2.50 -10.59 0.84
N HIS A 34 -1.44 -11.06 0.20
CA HIS A 34 -0.13 -10.44 0.30
C HIS A 34 0.35 -10.14 -1.10
N LEU A 35 0.72 -8.91 -1.35
CA LEU A 35 1.15 -8.48 -2.67
C LEU A 35 2.47 -7.73 -2.56
N PHE A 36 3.47 -8.20 -3.29
CA PHE A 36 4.76 -7.51 -3.35
C PHE A 36 4.73 -6.49 -4.48
N LEU A 37 5.13 -5.28 -4.16
CA LEU A 37 5.26 -4.20 -5.14
C LEU A 37 6.69 -3.69 -5.11
N GLY A 38 7.35 -3.65 -6.27
CA GLY A 38 8.63 -2.97 -6.37
C GLY A 38 8.46 -1.48 -6.13
N LEU A 39 9.58 -0.78 -6.00
CA LEU A 39 9.52 0.65 -5.68
C LEU A 39 8.78 1.46 -6.75
N ASP A 40 8.99 1.12 -8.03
CA ASP A 40 8.31 1.83 -9.11
C ASP A 40 6.80 1.65 -9.04
N ALA A 41 6.36 0.41 -8.82
CA ALA A 41 4.93 0.12 -8.68
C ALA A 41 4.37 0.75 -7.42
N THR A 42 5.15 0.78 -6.35
CA THR A 42 4.73 1.41 -5.12
C THR A 42 4.51 2.91 -5.31
N ALA A 43 5.44 3.58 -5.98
CA ALA A 43 5.32 5.01 -6.25
C ALA A 43 4.09 5.29 -7.11
N GLU A 44 3.86 4.44 -8.10
CA GLU A 44 2.71 4.60 -8.98
C GLU A 44 1.41 4.39 -8.22
N LEU A 45 1.39 3.41 -7.32
CA LEU A 45 0.22 3.15 -6.50
C LEU A 45 -0.09 4.33 -5.57
N VAL A 46 0.94 4.90 -4.96
CA VAL A 46 0.76 6.07 -4.09
C VAL A 46 0.15 7.22 -4.88
N SER A 47 0.70 7.48 -6.07
CA SER A 47 0.20 8.55 -6.93
C SER A 47 -1.24 8.30 -7.34
N GLY A 48 -1.53 7.06 -7.75
CA GLY A 48 -2.88 6.69 -8.16
C GLY A 48 -3.89 6.78 -7.02
N LEU A 49 -3.49 6.30 -5.84
CA LEU A 49 -4.37 6.35 -4.67
C LEU A 49 -4.65 7.79 -4.24
N ASN A 50 -3.65 8.66 -4.31
CA ASN A 50 -3.86 10.07 -3.98
C ASN A 50 -4.90 10.70 -4.90
N GLN A 51 -4.82 10.39 -6.19
CA GLN A 51 -5.76 10.91 -7.16
C GLN A 51 -7.16 10.36 -6.92
N VAL A 52 -7.26 9.04 -6.74
CA VAL A 52 -8.54 8.37 -6.51
C VAL A 52 -9.14 8.80 -5.17
N ALA A 53 -8.32 8.92 -4.14
CA ALA A 53 -8.79 9.30 -2.82
C ALA A 53 -9.41 10.70 -2.83
N TYR A 54 -8.77 11.60 -3.56
CA TYR A 54 -9.32 12.96 -3.67
C TYR A 54 -10.74 12.92 -4.25
N GLU A 55 -10.93 12.15 -5.30
CA GLU A 55 -12.25 12.03 -5.91
C GLU A 55 -13.25 11.32 -5.01
N LEU A 56 -12.81 10.19 -4.43
CA LEU A 56 -13.70 9.38 -3.61
C LEU A 56 -14.16 10.11 -2.36
N PHE A 57 -13.21 10.64 -1.61
CA PHE A 57 -13.54 11.24 -0.31
C PHE A 57 -14.16 12.62 -0.48
N HIS A 58 -13.76 13.34 -1.51
CA HIS A 58 -14.35 14.63 -1.78
C HIS A 58 -15.80 14.49 -2.25
N THR A 59 -16.04 13.53 -3.13
CA THR A 59 -17.36 13.30 -3.70
C THR A 59 -18.31 12.64 -2.71
N ARG A 60 -17.77 11.78 -1.84
CA ARG A 60 -18.59 10.99 -0.93
C ARG A 60 -18.48 11.43 0.51
N SER A 61 -18.02 12.64 0.74
CA SER A 61 -17.87 13.14 2.11
C SER A 61 -19.19 13.14 2.88
N GLU A 62 -20.29 13.34 2.21
CA GLU A 62 -21.61 13.32 2.82
C GLU A 62 -21.98 11.96 3.39
N ILE A 63 -21.46 10.90 2.77
CA ILE A 63 -21.75 9.54 3.18
C ILE A 63 -21.03 9.20 4.48
N PHE A 64 -19.87 9.80 4.69
CA PHE A 64 -19.02 9.48 5.83
C PHE A 64 -19.21 10.42 7.02
N GLN A 65 -20.07 11.38 6.91
CA GLN A 65 -20.35 12.30 8.01
C GLN A 65 -21.43 11.80 8.93
#